data_7f89eddeffddd59e07bb174caf0dbfa9
#
_entry.id   7f89eddeffddd59e07bb174caf0dbfa9
#
_cell.length_a   1.000
_cell.length_b   1.000
_cell.length_c   1.000
_cell.angle_alpha   90.00
_cell.angle_beta   90.00
_cell.angle_gamma   90.00
#
_symmetry.space_group_name_H-M   'P 1'
#
loop_
_entity.id
_entity.type
_entity.pdbx_description
1 polymer ?
#
loop_
_entity_poly.entity_id
_entity_poly.type
_entity_poly.pdbx_seq_one_letter_code
_entity_poly.pdbx_strand_id
1 'polypeptide(L)'
;SVMEHEENLSEEEKKKRAIRVRHRYVQDLYRFYTLSPMRKAFDNPFEVQKEIPFFTTGLFAKPEYDKYRLSLARFSAKRGDYAFVSKILRNLEKYTDEEHMMLALAYKSEEKYDEALEHLYVIKNTSPTYKAATELKLEIEEEIKDPAALITLNCLIKEESDESKQFKLKLKKTDLLLKLHHYKEALEWAFQMDEQYPKEEQVECRLAFSLLFSESEGDKNIDHAMALIEPYLQNSDDNEIRDILNSDMTDMDKDEKERMFMKMLSAMVSKVSKPQDHRWESMKFFYYGLCVLVKKGGTAAIRFLNEASGHAAFSPKEDIDAFGLLEMGDWLDNRGIAPIELEFITKKVFEERKKQ
;
A
#
# COMPACT_ATOMS: atom_id res chain seq x y z
N SER A 1 20.44 -17.67 54.34
CA SER A 1 19.43 -17.53 53.27
C SER A 1 20.06 -16.89 52.05
N VAL A 2 19.44 -17.02 50.87
CA VAL A 2 19.95 -16.45 49.61
C VAL A 2 20.06 -14.92 49.72
N MET A 3 19.23 -14.28 50.55
CA MET A 3 19.27 -12.84 50.77
C MET A 3 20.46 -12.36 51.59
N GLU A 4 20.91 -13.13 52.58
CA GLU A 4 22.10 -12.79 53.40
C GLU A 4 23.40 -12.90 52.61
N HIS A 5 23.42 -13.69 51.52
CA HIS A 5 24.58 -13.80 50.63
C HIS A 5 24.71 -12.59 49.68
N GLU A 6 23.60 -11.88 49.42
CA GLU A 6 23.61 -10.72 48.52
C GLU A 6 24.17 -9.45 49.17
N GLU A 7 24.02 -9.32 50.47
CA GLU A 7 24.51 -8.16 51.25
C GLU A 7 26.04 -8.11 51.34
N ASN A 8 26.71 -9.25 51.16
CA ASN A 8 28.16 -9.37 51.34
C ASN A 8 28.96 -9.29 49.98
N LEU A 9 28.28 -9.07 48.84
CA LEU A 9 28.96 -8.94 47.56
C LEU A 9 29.45 -7.51 47.32
N SER A 10 30.65 -7.39 46.75
CA SER A 10 31.16 -6.09 46.29
C SER A 10 30.26 -5.53 45.20
N GLU A 11 30.25 -4.22 45.01
CA GLU A 11 29.47 -3.56 43.95
C GLU A 11 29.82 -4.08 42.53
N GLU A 12 31.08 -4.48 42.32
CA GLU A 12 31.53 -5.08 41.08
C GLU A 12 30.98 -6.50 40.89
N GLU A 13 30.92 -7.30 41.95
CA GLU A 13 30.33 -8.64 41.91
C GLU A 13 28.81 -8.58 41.75
N LYS A 14 28.13 -7.62 42.36
CA LYS A 14 26.70 -7.34 42.14
C LYS A 14 26.43 -6.98 40.67
N LYS A 15 27.26 -6.12 40.07
CA LYS A 15 27.15 -5.78 38.66
C LYS A 15 27.38 -7.01 37.73
N LYS A 16 28.41 -7.78 37.98
CA LYS A 16 28.70 -9.01 37.22
C LYS A 16 27.57 -10.04 37.32
N ARG A 17 26.97 -10.15 38.54
CA ARG A 17 25.83 -11.07 38.75
C ARG A 17 24.59 -10.55 38.03
N ALA A 18 24.30 -9.28 38.11
CA ALA A 18 23.17 -8.65 37.39
C ALA A 18 23.29 -8.84 35.87
N ILE A 19 24.49 -8.69 35.33
CA ILE A 19 24.76 -8.92 33.90
C ILE A 19 24.50 -10.40 33.53
N ARG A 20 24.98 -11.35 34.34
CA ARG A 20 24.78 -12.79 34.09
C ARG A 20 23.30 -13.19 34.13
N VAL A 21 22.56 -12.69 35.11
CA VAL A 21 21.13 -12.97 35.25
C VAL A 21 20.36 -12.42 34.05
N ARG A 22 20.65 -11.19 33.63
CA ARG A 22 20.02 -10.56 32.46
C ARG A 22 20.37 -11.30 31.17
N HIS A 23 21.64 -11.70 31.00
CA HIS A 23 22.08 -12.46 29.85
C HIS A 23 21.35 -13.81 29.73
N ARG A 24 21.22 -14.53 30.86
CA ARG A 24 20.45 -15.77 30.91
C ARG A 24 18.99 -15.56 30.56
N TYR A 25 18.40 -14.51 31.09
CA TYR A 25 17.00 -14.16 30.83
C TYR A 25 16.76 -13.82 29.34
N VAL A 26 17.66 -13.07 28.72
CA VAL A 26 17.61 -12.80 27.27
C VAL A 26 17.75 -14.09 26.45
N GLN A 27 18.63 -15.01 26.86
CA GLN A 27 18.75 -16.31 26.21
C GLN A 27 17.48 -17.15 26.34
N ASP A 28 16.87 -17.17 27.51
CA ASP A 28 15.64 -17.92 27.76
C ASP A 28 14.47 -17.34 26.99
N LEU A 29 14.38 -16.00 26.87
CA LEU A 29 13.42 -15.32 26.00
C LEU A 29 13.65 -15.65 24.53
N TYR A 30 14.89 -15.59 24.07
CA TYR A 30 15.23 -15.97 22.69
C TYR A 30 14.80 -17.41 22.41
N ARG A 31 15.08 -18.35 23.32
CA ARG A 31 14.62 -19.73 23.23
C ARG A 31 13.12 -19.85 23.22
N PHE A 32 12.44 -19.15 24.11
CA PHE A 32 10.98 -19.12 24.16
C PHE A 32 10.38 -18.66 22.84
N TYR A 33 10.88 -17.57 22.28
CA TYR A 33 10.38 -17.03 21.01
C TYR A 33 10.78 -17.85 19.79
N THR A 34 11.92 -18.53 19.80
CA THR A 34 12.41 -19.29 18.65
C THR A 34 12.00 -20.75 18.65
N LEU A 35 11.84 -21.37 19.82
CA LEU A 35 11.67 -22.82 19.95
C LEU A 35 10.27 -23.26 20.40
N SER A 36 9.44 -22.33 20.89
CA SER A 36 8.13 -22.71 21.42
C SER A 36 7.07 -22.87 20.34
N PRO A 37 6.54 -24.08 20.11
CA PRO A 37 5.36 -24.29 19.28
C PRO A 37 4.08 -23.73 19.92
N MET A 38 4.10 -23.43 21.21
CA MET A 38 2.98 -22.90 22.00
C MET A 38 2.73 -21.42 21.77
N ARG A 39 3.59 -20.72 21.03
CA ARG A 39 3.45 -19.28 20.81
C ARG A 39 2.15 -18.86 20.16
N LYS A 40 1.53 -19.74 19.33
CA LYS A 40 0.20 -19.47 18.75
C LYS A 40 -0.91 -19.35 19.79
N ALA A 41 -0.66 -19.83 21.03
CA ALA A 41 -1.61 -19.76 22.13
C ALA A 41 -1.44 -18.50 23.01
N PHE A 42 -0.34 -17.75 22.84
CA PHE A 42 -0.10 -16.49 23.55
C PHE A 42 -0.42 -15.30 22.62
N ASP A 43 -1.69 -14.99 22.49
CA ASP A 43 -2.16 -13.83 21.71
C ASP A 43 -1.79 -12.48 22.33
N ASN A 44 -1.08 -12.46 23.45
CA ASN A 44 -0.73 -11.22 24.12
C ASN A 44 0.77 -11.13 24.47
N PRO A 45 1.62 -10.68 23.52
CA PRO A 45 3.04 -10.41 23.78
C PRO A 45 3.25 -9.31 24.84
N PHE A 46 2.20 -8.57 25.21
CA PHE A 46 2.27 -7.51 26.22
C PHE A 46 2.51 -8.03 27.64
N GLU A 47 2.08 -9.22 27.98
CA GLU A 47 2.34 -9.78 29.32
C GLU A 47 3.81 -10.13 29.49
N VAL A 48 4.42 -10.73 28.46
CA VAL A 48 5.86 -11.02 28.46
C VAL A 48 6.68 -9.73 28.50
N GLN A 49 6.21 -8.66 27.86
CA GLN A 49 6.88 -7.35 27.86
C GLN A 49 6.86 -6.67 29.24
N LYS A 50 5.82 -6.87 30.03
CA LYS A 50 5.76 -6.34 31.41
C LYS A 50 6.81 -6.94 32.32
N GLU A 51 7.22 -8.17 32.06
CA GLU A 51 8.21 -8.90 32.85
C GLU A 51 9.66 -8.60 32.45
N ILE A 52 9.90 -7.74 31.42
CA ILE A 52 11.24 -7.41 30.95
C ILE A 52 11.55 -5.91 31.09
N PRO A 53 11.56 -5.37 32.31
CA PRO A 53 11.84 -3.95 32.50
C PRO A 53 13.25 -3.53 32.05
N PHE A 54 14.20 -4.45 31.99
CA PHE A 54 15.58 -4.15 31.61
C PHE A 54 15.79 -3.93 30.09
N PHE A 55 14.87 -4.32 29.23
CA PHE A 55 14.92 -3.93 27.82
C PHE A 55 14.79 -2.41 27.63
N THR A 56 14.23 -1.73 28.59
CA THR A 56 14.10 -0.27 28.61
C THR A 56 15.23 0.42 29.39
N THR A 57 16.18 -0.33 29.95
CA THR A 57 17.30 0.22 30.72
C THR A 57 18.55 0.36 29.86
N GLY A 58 19.35 1.40 30.11
CA GLY A 58 20.61 1.61 29.42
C GLY A 58 21.64 0.46 29.51
N LEU A 59 21.41 -0.49 30.43
CA LEU A 59 22.25 -1.69 30.54
C LEU A 59 22.07 -2.65 29.37
N PHE A 60 20.84 -2.77 28.84
CA PHE A 60 20.58 -3.61 27.65
C PHE A 60 21.14 -3.01 26.36
N ALA A 61 21.38 -1.71 26.33
CA ALA A 61 22.02 -1.01 25.21
C ALA A 61 23.51 -1.29 25.04
N LYS A 62 24.14 -2.03 25.96
CA LYS A 62 25.57 -2.31 25.90
C LYS A 62 25.93 -3.27 24.76
N PRO A 63 27.15 -3.11 24.15
CA PRO A 63 27.61 -3.93 23.03
C PRO A 63 27.61 -5.45 23.30
N GLU A 64 27.81 -5.87 24.54
CA GLU A 64 27.81 -7.29 24.93
C GLU A 64 26.46 -7.99 24.73
N TYR A 65 25.36 -7.23 24.59
CA TYR A 65 24.02 -7.74 24.32
C TYR A 65 23.60 -7.59 22.84
N ASP A 66 24.40 -6.95 21.99
CA ASP A 66 24.06 -6.68 20.60
C ASP A 66 23.56 -7.92 19.85
N LYS A 67 24.25 -9.03 19.99
CA LYS A 67 23.89 -10.28 19.33
C LYS A 67 22.48 -10.77 19.70
N TYR A 68 22.14 -10.71 20.98
CA TYR A 68 20.84 -11.18 21.47
C TYR A 68 19.73 -10.18 21.13
N ARG A 69 20.01 -8.91 21.31
CA ARG A 69 19.11 -7.82 20.96
C ARG A 69 18.74 -7.85 19.49
N LEU A 70 19.73 -7.92 18.62
CA LEU A 70 19.53 -7.95 17.17
C LEU A 70 18.75 -9.19 16.72
N SER A 71 19.09 -10.37 17.26
CA SER A 71 18.38 -11.62 16.95
C SER A 71 16.90 -11.55 17.38
N LEU A 72 16.64 -10.99 18.53
CA LEU A 72 15.28 -10.84 19.07
C LEU A 72 14.49 -9.80 18.27
N ALA A 73 15.12 -8.68 17.90
CA ALA A 73 14.51 -7.65 17.06
C ALA A 73 14.16 -8.19 15.68
N ARG A 74 15.07 -8.91 15.02
CA ARG A 74 14.79 -9.56 13.70
C ARG A 74 13.64 -10.54 13.77
N PHE A 75 13.60 -11.35 14.82
CA PHE A 75 12.53 -12.30 15.01
C PHE A 75 11.17 -11.62 15.21
N SER A 76 11.12 -10.59 16.04
CA SER A 76 9.90 -9.83 16.30
C SER A 76 9.44 -9.07 15.04
N ALA A 77 10.36 -8.46 14.30
CA ALA A 77 10.07 -7.78 13.04
C ALA A 77 9.46 -8.71 11.98
N LYS A 78 10.00 -9.93 11.83
CA LYS A 78 9.45 -10.95 10.91
C LYS A 78 8.02 -11.35 11.23
N ARG A 79 7.57 -11.14 12.46
CA ARG A 79 6.21 -11.44 12.91
C ARG A 79 5.30 -10.23 12.93
N GLY A 80 5.81 -9.06 12.55
CA GLY A 80 5.07 -7.81 12.61
C GLY A 80 4.87 -7.28 14.03
N ASP A 81 5.62 -7.79 15.03
CA ASP A 81 5.56 -7.29 16.40
C ASP A 81 6.48 -6.07 16.59
N TYR A 82 6.11 -5.00 15.91
CA TYR A 82 6.91 -3.77 15.87
C TYR A 82 6.93 -3.01 17.20
N ALA A 83 5.88 -3.14 18.01
CA ALA A 83 5.87 -2.56 19.36
C ALA A 83 6.98 -3.13 20.24
N PHE A 84 7.27 -4.41 20.09
CA PHE A 84 8.37 -5.06 20.79
C PHE A 84 9.73 -4.68 20.21
N VAL A 85 9.85 -4.57 18.88
CA VAL A 85 11.06 -4.07 18.21
C VAL A 85 11.43 -2.68 18.73
N SER A 86 10.47 -1.77 18.78
CA SER A 86 10.66 -0.42 19.30
C SER A 86 11.20 -0.43 20.75
N LYS A 87 10.66 -1.30 21.61
CA LYS A 87 11.12 -1.41 22.98
C LYS A 87 12.54 -1.98 23.12
N ILE A 88 12.90 -2.96 22.29
CA ILE A 88 14.22 -3.57 22.32
C ILE A 88 15.29 -2.61 21.82
N LEU A 89 15.01 -1.86 20.75
CA LEU A 89 15.99 -1.01 20.08
C LEU A 89 15.99 0.44 20.56
N ARG A 90 15.06 0.82 21.45
CA ARG A 90 14.99 2.17 21.99
C ARG A 90 16.23 2.50 22.83
N ASN A 91 16.70 3.74 22.72
CA ASN A 91 17.76 4.31 23.56
C ASN A 91 19.12 3.61 23.45
N LEU A 92 19.48 3.11 22.27
CA LEU A 92 20.83 2.69 22.00
C LEU A 92 21.74 3.92 21.82
N GLU A 93 23.00 3.83 22.25
CA GLU A 93 23.99 4.88 21.99
C GLU A 93 24.38 4.97 20.52
N LYS A 94 24.40 3.81 19.84
CA LYS A 94 24.70 3.68 18.42
C LYS A 94 23.79 2.63 17.80
N TYR A 95 23.38 2.90 16.59
CA TYR A 95 22.55 2.00 15.78
C TYR A 95 23.33 1.52 14.55
N THR A 96 23.15 0.26 14.20
CA THR A 96 23.49 -0.25 12.87
C THR A 96 22.43 0.18 11.86
N ASP A 97 22.74 0.13 10.57
CA ASP A 97 21.77 0.47 9.52
C ASP A 97 20.54 -0.46 9.56
N GLU A 98 20.75 -1.74 9.91
CA GLU A 98 19.65 -2.69 10.09
C GLU A 98 18.74 -2.33 11.27
N GLU A 99 19.32 -1.88 12.38
CA GLU A 99 18.56 -1.42 13.56
C GLU A 99 17.79 -0.13 13.24
N HIS A 100 18.39 0.81 12.50
CA HIS A 100 17.69 1.98 11.99
C HIS A 100 16.48 1.57 11.11
N MET A 101 16.67 0.61 10.21
CA MET A 101 15.60 0.11 9.35
C MET A 101 14.46 -0.54 10.15
N MET A 102 14.78 -1.36 11.13
CA MET A 102 13.78 -1.99 11.99
C MET A 102 13.01 -0.99 12.84
N LEU A 103 13.69 0.03 13.38
CA LEU A 103 13.04 1.12 14.11
C LEU A 103 12.15 1.96 13.22
N ALA A 104 12.57 2.27 12.01
CA ALA A 104 11.75 3.00 11.06
C ALA A 104 10.44 2.23 10.75
N LEU A 105 10.52 0.90 10.57
CA LEU A 105 9.34 0.06 10.40
C LEU A 105 8.44 0.08 11.65
N ALA A 106 9.03 0.03 12.83
CA ALA A 106 8.29 0.08 14.08
C ALA A 106 7.57 1.43 14.25
N TYR A 107 8.26 2.53 14.03
CA TYR A 107 7.65 3.87 14.11
C TYR A 107 6.59 4.08 13.03
N LYS A 108 6.80 3.60 11.79
CA LYS A 108 5.76 3.62 10.76
C LYS A 108 4.50 2.88 11.22
N SER A 109 4.63 1.71 11.85
CA SER A 109 3.48 0.95 12.36
C SER A 109 2.73 1.65 13.50
N GLU A 110 3.39 2.58 14.19
CA GLU A 110 2.82 3.42 15.23
C GLU A 110 2.35 4.80 14.69
N GLU A 111 2.38 4.99 13.36
CA GLU A 111 2.06 6.25 12.68
C GLU A 111 2.96 7.44 13.10
N LYS A 112 4.14 7.13 13.63
CA LYS A 112 5.17 8.11 14.01
C LYS A 112 6.13 8.32 12.83
N TYR A 113 5.64 9.02 11.83
CA TYR A 113 6.31 9.13 10.53
C TYR A 113 7.59 9.95 10.60
N ASP A 114 7.62 11.02 11.40
CA ASP A 114 8.81 11.87 11.56
C ASP A 114 9.98 11.10 12.16
N GLU A 115 9.73 10.35 13.24
CA GLU A 115 10.73 9.51 13.88
C GLU A 115 11.20 8.39 12.95
N ALA A 116 10.28 7.80 12.16
CA ALA A 116 10.65 6.80 11.17
C ALA A 116 11.58 7.38 10.10
N LEU A 117 11.29 8.57 9.58
CA LEU A 117 12.11 9.26 8.59
C LEU A 117 13.48 9.64 9.14
N GLU A 118 13.59 10.10 10.41
CA GLU A 118 14.86 10.39 11.05
C GLU A 118 15.81 9.18 11.01
N HIS A 119 15.29 7.98 11.30
CA HIS A 119 16.09 6.75 11.23
C HIS A 119 16.48 6.39 9.80
N LEU A 120 15.65 6.66 8.81
CA LEU A 120 15.96 6.35 7.40
C LEU A 120 16.96 7.31 6.78
N TYR A 121 16.95 8.60 7.17
CA TYR A 121 17.86 9.60 6.64
C TYR A 121 19.35 9.38 7.00
N VAL A 122 19.64 8.66 8.07
CA VAL A 122 21.02 8.39 8.48
C VAL A 122 21.64 7.20 7.71
N ILE A 123 20.82 6.38 7.04
CA ILE A 123 21.30 5.23 6.26
C ILE A 123 21.94 5.75 4.96
N LYS A 124 23.25 5.50 4.79
CA LYS A 124 24.02 6.00 3.67
C LYS A 124 23.86 5.12 2.43
N ASN A 125 24.06 5.70 1.27
CA ASN A 125 24.01 5.01 -0.03
C ASN A 125 25.04 3.86 -0.19
N THR A 126 26.05 3.81 0.67
CA THR A 126 27.03 2.70 0.71
C THR A 126 26.52 1.49 1.49
N SER A 127 25.41 1.62 2.20
CA SER A 127 24.85 0.54 3.00
C SER A 127 24.09 -0.50 2.14
N PRO A 128 24.21 -1.79 2.44
CA PRO A 128 23.39 -2.83 1.78
C PRO A 128 21.88 -2.63 1.99
N THR A 129 21.48 -1.94 3.05
CA THR A 129 20.08 -1.67 3.37
C THR A 129 19.54 -0.38 2.71
N TYR A 130 20.39 0.39 2.04
CA TYR A 130 20.03 1.70 1.49
C TYR A 130 18.82 1.66 0.54
N LYS A 131 18.79 0.69 -0.39
CA LYS A 131 17.67 0.54 -1.33
C LYS A 131 16.36 0.30 -0.59
N ALA A 132 16.34 -0.65 0.35
CA ALA A 132 15.16 -0.96 1.15
C ALA A 132 14.74 0.23 2.04
N ALA A 133 15.71 0.97 2.58
CA ALA A 133 15.46 2.18 3.35
C ALA A 133 14.84 3.29 2.47
N THR A 134 15.32 3.45 1.24
CA THR A 134 14.79 4.44 0.30
C THR A 134 13.37 4.07 -0.16
N GLU A 135 13.09 2.79 -0.37
CA GLU A 135 11.74 2.29 -0.68
C GLU A 135 10.77 2.56 0.49
N LEU A 136 11.18 2.25 1.72
CA LEU A 136 10.37 2.54 2.93
C LEU A 136 10.17 4.05 3.15
N LYS A 137 11.21 4.84 2.90
CA LYS A 137 11.14 6.30 2.95
C LYS A 137 10.09 6.83 1.98
N LEU A 138 10.10 6.33 0.72
CA LEU A 138 9.10 6.70 -0.27
C LEU A 138 7.68 6.36 0.20
N GLU A 139 7.46 5.17 0.75
CA GLU A 139 6.15 4.78 1.28
C GLU A 139 5.64 5.74 2.36
N ILE A 140 6.51 6.14 3.30
CA ILE A 140 6.15 7.08 4.37
C ILE A 140 5.87 8.48 3.79
N GLU A 141 6.75 8.98 2.91
CA GLU A 141 6.58 10.29 2.28
C GLU A 141 5.28 10.37 1.46
N GLU A 142 4.89 9.27 0.80
CA GLU A 142 3.61 9.16 0.10
C GLU A 142 2.41 9.17 1.06
N GLU A 143 2.52 8.48 2.17
CA GLU A 143 1.46 8.40 3.19
C GLU A 143 1.14 9.79 3.76
N ILE A 144 2.17 10.54 4.08
CA ILE A 144 2.03 11.92 4.61
C ILE A 144 1.86 12.97 3.52
N LYS A 145 1.82 12.58 2.25
CA LYS A 145 1.74 13.46 1.08
C LYS A 145 2.88 14.50 1.05
N ASP A 146 4.07 14.10 1.42
CA ASP A 146 5.27 14.96 1.39
C ASP A 146 5.77 15.13 -0.05
N PRO A 147 5.97 16.36 -0.54
CA PRO A 147 6.58 16.61 -1.85
C PRO A 147 7.97 15.97 -2.04
N ALA A 148 8.70 15.70 -0.95
CA ALA A 148 9.99 15.00 -0.98
C ALA A 148 9.88 13.60 -1.60
N ALA A 149 8.69 12.97 -1.59
CA ALA A 149 8.43 11.69 -2.23
C ALA A 149 8.81 11.69 -3.73
N LEU A 150 8.63 12.81 -4.43
CA LEU A 150 9.02 12.93 -5.84
C LEU A 150 10.54 12.86 -6.03
N ILE A 151 11.31 13.45 -5.12
CA ILE A 151 12.78 13.41 -5.14
C ILE A 151 13.23 11.97 -4.89
N THR A 152 12.67 11.33 -3.86
CA THR A 152 12.98 9.95 -3.50
C THR A 152 12.63 8.98 -4.63
N LEU A 153 11.47 9.14 -5.26
CA LEU A 153 11.03 8.32 -6.39
C LEU A 153 11.93 8.51 -7.62
N ASN A 154 12.32 9.75 -7.94
CA ASN A 154 13.24 10.02 -9.04
C ASN A 154 14.63 9.38 -8.81
N CYS A 155 15.12 9.34 -7.57
CA CYS A 155 16.34 8.61 -7.24
C CYS A 155 16.18 7.11 -7.51
N LEU A 156 15.09 6.50 -7.05
CA LEU A 156 14.81 5.08 -7.29
C LEU A 156 14.68 4.75 -8.79
N ILE A 157 14.02 5.60 -9.58
CA ILE A 157 13.91 5.42 -11.04
C ILE A 157 15.30 5.43 -11.69
N LYS A 158 16.18 6.35 -11.25
CA LYS A 158 17.52 6.49 -11.82
C LYS A 158 18.45 5.33 -11.45
N GLU A 159 18.30 4.79 -10.25
CA GLU A 159 19.15 3.71 -9.73
C GLU A 159 18.66 2.31 -10.15
N GLU A 160 17.40 2.17 -10.59
CA GLU A 160 16.84 0.89 -10.98
C GLU A 160 17.35 0.46 -12.36
N SER A 161 18.00 -0.70 -12.40
CA SER A 161 18.55 -1.29 -13.62
C SER A 161 17.61 -2.28 -14.31
N ASP A 162 16.62 -2.81 -13.59
CA ASP A 162 15.60 -3.70 -14.14
C ASP A 162 14.54 -2.87 -14.85
N GLU A 163 14.41 -3.05 -16.16
CA GLU A 163 13.48 -2.28 -17.00
C GLU A 163 12.02 -2.41 -16.57
N SER A 164 11.60 -3.61 -16.15
CA SER A 164 10.22 -3.85 -15.70
C SER A 164 9.92 -3.13 -14.37
N LYS A 165 10.88 -3.13 -13.44
CA LYS A 165 10.75 -2.41 -12.17
C LYS A 165 10.83 -0.91 -12.40
N GLN A 166 11.75 -0.45 -13.26
CA GLN A 166 11.87 0.96 -13.62
C GLN A 166 10.57 1.47 -14.26
N PHE A 167 9.97 0.68 -15.16
CA PHE A 167 8.68 1.01 -15.75
C PHE A 167 7.58 1.22 -14.70
N LYS A 168 7.47 0.31 -13.73
CA LYS A 168 6.52 0.44 -12.60
C LYS A 168 6.76 1.69 -11.77
N LEU A 169 8.02 2.03 -11.50
CA LEU A 169 8.36 3.27 -10.78
C LEU A 169 7.99 4.52 -11.60
N LYS A 170 8.18 4.48 -12.92
CA LYS A 170 7.77 5.57 -13.82
C LYS A 170 6.24 5.76 -13.84
N LEU A 171 5.46 4.66 -13.84
CA LEU A 171 4.00 4.73 -13.71
C LEU A 171 3.61 5.34 -12.35
N LYS A 172 4.24 4.89 -11.28
CA LYS A 172 4.04 5.41 -9.93
C LYS A 172 4.30 6.92 -9.84
N LYS A 173 5.23 7.45 -10.63
CA LYS A 173 5.49 8.88 -10.67
C LYS A 173 4.28 9.68 -11.18
N THR A 174 3.56 9.20 -12.19
CA THR A 174 2.30 9.85 -12.62
C THR A 174 1.29 9.87 -11.47
N ASP A 175 1.12 8.72 -10.81
CA ASP A 175 0.17 8.58 -9.71
C ASP A 175 0.50 9.54 -8.55
N LEU A 176 1.78 9.62 -8.20
CA LEU A 176 2.26 10.51 -7.14
C LEU A 176 2.09 11.99 -7.49
N LEU A 177 2.37 12.39 -8.73
CA LEU A 177 2.15 13.76 -9.20
C LEU A 177 0.67 14.16 -9.10
N LEU A 178 -0.25 13.26 -9.50
CA LEU A 178 -1.68 13.48 -9.34
C LEU A 178 -2.09 13.56 -7.86
N LYS A 179 -1.56 12.68 -7.02
CA LYS A 179 -1.83 12.66 -5.58
C LYS A 179 -1.33 13.92 -4.85
N LEU A 180 -0.25 14.51 -5.32
CA LEU A 180 0.31 15.76 -4.81
C LEU A 180 -0.28 17.02 -5.48
N HIS A 181 -1.29 16.86 -6.35
CA HIS A 181 -1.94 17.95 -7.08
C HIS A 181 -1.01 18.71 -8.05
N HIS A 182 0.06 18.09 -8.49
CA HIS A 182 0.97 18.61 -9.51
C HIS A 182 0.44 18.27 -10.91
N TYR A 183 -0.78 18.68 -11.22
CA TYR A 183 -1.53 18.25 -12.41
C TYR A 183 -0.85 18.58 -13.73
N LYS A 184 -0.23 19.75 -13.84
CA LYS A 184 0.52 20.14 -15.04
C LYS A 184 1.73 19.23 -15.28
N GLU A 185 2.51 19.00 -14.25
CA GLU A 185 3.68 18.11 -14.31
C GLU A 185 3.26 16.67 -14.58
N ALA A 186 2.13 16.22 -13.99
CA ALA A 186 1.57 14.89 -14.24
C ALA A 186 1.22 14.71 -15.71
N LEU A 187 0.58 15.70 -16.32
CA LEU A 187 0.22 15.66 -17.73
C LEU A 187 1.44 15.68 -18.65
N GLU A 188 2.42 16.55 -18.39
CA GLU A 188 3.67 16.59 -19.13
C GLU A 188 4.44 15.26 -19.05
N TRP A 189 4.50 14.66 -17.86
CA TRP A 189 5.14 13.37 -17.66
C TRP A 189 4.36 12.23 -18.33
N ALA A 190 3.04 12.24 -18.28
CA ALA A 190 2.20 11.23 -18.91
C ALA A 190 2.35 11.25 -20.43
N PHE A 191 2.45 12.42 -21.07
CA PHE A 191 2.77 12.52 -22.50
C PHE A 191 4.15 11.95 -22.84
N GLN A 192 5.17 12.23 -22.03
CA GLN A 192 6.51 11.64 -22.24
C GLN A 192 6.48 10.11 -22.13
N MET A 193 5.69 9.59 -21.19
CA MET A 193 5.50 8.16 -21.03
C MET A 193 4.79 7.54 -22.25
N ASP A 194 3.77 8.18 -22.77
CA ASP A 194 3.03 7.71 -23.96
C ASP A 194 3.90 7.70 -25.21
N GLU A 195 4.75 8.69 -25.41
CA GLU A 195 5.74 8.70 -26.47
C GLU A 195 6.76 7.54 -26.34
N GLN A 196 7.16 7.22 -25.12
CA GLN A 196 8.14 6.16 -24.83
C GLN A 196 7.51 4.75 -24.90
N TYR A 197 6.25 4.60 -24.48
CA TYR A 197 5.54 3.34 -24.37
C TYR A 197 4.16 3.43 -25.05
N PRO A 198 4.11 3.58 -26.38
CA PRO A 198 2.85 3.76 -27.09
C PRO A 198 1.97 2.51 -27.00
N LYS A 199 0.67 2.69 -26.87
CA LYS A 199 -0.36 1.65 -26.78
C LYS A 199 -0.19 0.73 -25.57
N GLU A 200 0.43 1.23 -24.53
CA GLU A 200 0.51 0.54 -23.24
C GLU A 200 -0.67 0.98 -22.37
N GLU A 201 -1.53 0.05 -22.02
CA GLU A 201 -2.76 0.32 -21.23
C GLU A 201 -2.51 1.17 -19.99
N GLN A 202 -1.48 0.79 -19.21
CA GLN A 202 -1.14 1.47 -17.95
C GLN A 202 -0.69 2.91 -18.18
N VAL A 203 -0.13 3.22 -19.34
CA VAL A 203 0.33 4.55 -19.72
C VAL A 203 -0.81 5.38 -20.28
N GLU A 204 -1.53 4.87 -21.28
CA GLU A 204 -2.63 5.62 -21.92
C GLU A 204 -3.76 5.96 -20.96
N CYS A 205 -4.10 5.04 -20.04
CA CYS A 205 -5.10 5.34 -19.00
C CYS A 205 -4.62 6.41 -18.03
N ARG A 206 -3.35 6.42 -17.63
CA ARG A 206 -2.80 7.49 -16.78
C ARG A 206 -2.72 8.83 -17.49
N LEU A 207 -2.46 8.82 -18.78
CA LEU A 207 -2.57 10.03 -19.61
C LEU A 207 -4.01 10.56 -19.60
N ALA A 208 -4.98 9.66 -19.77
CA ALA A 208 -6.41 10.04 -19.68
C ALA A 208 -6.75 10.64 -18.32
N PHE A 209 -6.31 10.04 -17.22
CA PHE A 209 -6.54 10.58 -15.87
C PHE A 209 -5.90 11.96 -15.70
N SER A 210 -4.67 12.12 -16.18
CA SER A 210 -3.96 13.41 -16.14
C SER A 210 -4.67 14.49 -16.95
N LEU A 211 -5.25 14.15 -18.09
CA LEU A 211 -6.06 15.05 -18.90
C LEU A 211 -7.32 15.52 -18.16
N LEU A 212 -7.97 14.64 -17.41
CA LEU A 212 -9.18 14.98 -16.66
C LEU A 212 -8.91 15.94 -15.50
N PHE A 213 -7.76 15.84 -14.84
CA PHE A 213 -7.36 16.76 -13.79
C PHE A 213 -6.78 18.09 -14.32
N SER A 214 -6.45 18.15 -15.60
CA SER A 214 -5.96 19.36 -16.25
C SER A 214 -7.14 20.22 -16.71
N GLU A 215 -7.33 21.41 -16.13
CA GLU A 215 -8.48 22.28 -16.38
C GLU A 215 -8.40 23.04 -17.73
N SER A 216 -7.32 22.88 -18.49
CA SER A 216 -6.96 23.84 -19.53
C SER A 216 -7.83 23.81 -20.81
N GLU A 217 -8.56 22.73 -21.12
CA GLU A 217 -9.28 22.60 -22.40
C GLU A 217 -10.72 22.04 -22.30
N GLY A 218 -11.30 21.95 -21.11
CA GLY A 218 -12.71 21.60 -20.93
C GLY A 218 -13.13 20.28 -21.58
N ASP A 219 -14.15 20.34 -22.46
CA ASP A 219 -14.73 19.13 -23.07
C ASP A 219 -13.80 18.36 -24.00
N LYS A 220 -12.79 19.01 -24.59
CA LYS A 220 -11.81 18.32 -25.45
C LYS A 220 -10.97 17.30 -24.68
N ASN A 221 -10.61 17.64 -23.44
CA ASN A 221 -9.87 16.72 -22.57
C ASN A 221 -10.71 15.48 -22.24
N ILE A 222 -12.02 15.67 -22.04
CA ILE A 222 -12.95 14.56 -21.77
C ILE A 222 -13.02 13.61 -22.97
N ASP A 223 -13.19 14.14 -24.20
CA ASP A 223 -13.25 13.34 -25.39
C ASP A 223 -11.93 12.58 -25.65
N HIS A 224 -10.80 13.22 -25.44
CA HIS A 224 -9.49 12.60 -25.56
C HIS A 224 -9.27 11.51 -24.49
N ALA A 225 -9.62 11.79 -23.24
CA ALA A 225 -9.52 10.81 -22.15
C ALA A 225 -10.40 9.56 -22.42
N MET A 226 -11.63 9.79 -22.91
CA MET A 226 -12.52 8.68 -23.30
C MET A 226 -11.89 7.83 -24.41
N ALA A 227 -11.33 8.44 -25.45
CA ALA A 227 -10.71 7.75 -26.57
C ALA A 227 -9.49 6.89 -26.12
N LEU A 228 -8.74 7.35 -25.10
CA LEU A 228 -7.61 6.62 -24.54
C LEU A 228 -8.02 5.41 -23.69
N ILE A 229 -9.11 5.52 -22.93
CA ILE A 229 -9.54 4.44 -22.02
C ILE A 229 -10.40 3.40 -22.74
N GLU A 230 -11.24 3.80 -23.69
CA GLU A 230 -12.27 2.96 -24.32
C GLU A 230 -11.73 1.63 -24.87
N PRO A 231 -10.56 1.56 -25.55
CA PRO A 231 -10.01 0.31 -26.05
C PRO A 231 -9.77 -0.75 -24.98
N TYR A 232 -9.52 -0.33 -23.75
CA TYR A 232 -9.16 -1.19 -22.60
C TYR A 232 -10.35 -1.58 -21.72
N LEU A 233 -11.54 -1.10 -22.04
CA LEU A 233 -12.79 -1.50 -21.35
C LEU A 233 -13.46 -2.71 -21.98
N GLN A 234 -13.00 -3.13 -23.15
CA GLN A 234 -13.55 -4.26 -23.85
C GLN A 234 -12.94 -5.57 -23.34
N ASN A 235 -13.58 -6.18 -22.36
CA ASN A 235 -13.29 -7.57 -22.01
C ASN A 235 -14.02 -8.48 -22.99
N SER A 236 -13.30 -9.31 -23.73
CA SER A 236 -13.85 -10.34 -24.61
C SER A 236 -14.80 -11.30 -23.87
N ASP A 237 -14.55 -11.52 -22.59
CA ASP A 237 -15.35 -12.40 -21.73
C ASP A 237 -16.74 -11.80 -21.39
N ASP A 238 -16.86 -10.46 -21.32
CA ASP A 238 -18.14 -9.79 -21.10
C ASP A 238 -19.07 -9.83 -22.32
N ASN A 239 -18.49 -9.83 -23.51
CA ASN A 239 -19.27 -9.99 -24.74
C ASN A 239 -19.87 -11.42 -24.80
N GLU A 240 -19.10 -12.44 -24.45
CA GLU A 240 -19.58 -13.82 -24.42
C GLU A 240 -20.70 -14.03 -23.41
N ILE A 241 -20.57 -13.50 -22.19
CA ILE A 241 -21.62 -13.55 -21.16
C ILE A 241 -22.86 -12.76 -21.64
N ARG A 242 -22.65 -11.58 -22.22
CA ARG A 242 -23.74 -10.74 -22.72
C ARG A 242 -24.47 -11.39 -23.89
N ASP A 243 -23.76 -12.00 -24.82
CA ASP A 243 -24.36 -12.72 -25.96
C ASP A 243 -25.19 -13.90 -25.48
N ILE A 244 -24.73 -14.61 -24.43
CA ILE A 244 -25.48 -15.68 -23.79
C ILE A 244 -26.75 -15.13 -23.13
N LEU A 245 -26.64 -14.03 -22.38
CA LEU A 245 -27.81 -13.41 -21.68
C LEU A 245 -28.83 -12.80 -22.66
N ASN A 246 -28.37 -12.32 -23.82
CA ASN A 246 -29.24 -11.73 -24.84
C ASN A 246 -29.75 -12.77 -25.85
N SER A 247 -29.31 -14.02 -25.79
CA SER A 247 -29.78 -15.08 -26.67
C SER A 247 -31.24 -15.42 -26.30
N ASP A 248 -32.07 -15.58 -27.34
CA ASP A 248 -33.44 -16.03 -27.16
C ASP A 248 -33.47 -17.52 -26.78
N MET A 249 -33.70 -17.81 -25.52
CA MET A 249 -33.74 -19.16 -24.99
C MET A 249 -35.13 -19.82 -25.11
N THR A 250 -36.11 -19.17 -25.76
CA THR A 250 -37.50 -19.63 -25.79
C THR A 250 -37.64 -20.96 -26.56
N ASP A 251 -36.92 -21.12 -27.64
CA ASP A 251 -36.98 -22.29 -28.53
C ASP A 251 -35.91 -23.35 -28.26
N MET A 252 -35.07 -23.16 -27.24
CA MET A 252 -33.98 -24.09 -26.91
C MET A 252 -34.50 -25.27 -26.10
N ASP A 253 -34.01 -26.48 -26.40
CA ASP A 253 -34.29 -27.65 -25.59
C ASP A 253 -33.58 -27.60 -24.22
N LYS A 254 -33.91 -28.54 -23.35
CA LYS A 254 -33.36 -28.57 -21.98
C LYS A 254 -31.84 -28.75 -21.96
N ASP A 255 -31.30 -29.58 -22.87
CA ASP A 255 -29.86 -29.89 -22.92
C ASP A 255 -29.07 -28.73 -23.49
N GLU A 256 -29.64 -27.95 -24.40
CA GLU A 256 -29.06 -26.72 -24.92
C GLU A 256 -29.01 -25.61 -23.87
N LYS A 257 -30.10 -25.45 -23.11
CA LYS A 257 -30.15 -24.51 -21.96
C LYS A 257 -29.11 -24.84 -20.90
N GLU A 258 -28.97 -26.12 -20.57
CA GLU A 258 -27.99 -26.59 -19.59
C GLU A 258 -26.54 -26.36 -20.07
N ARG A 259 -26.23 -26.63 -21.34
CA ARG A 259 -24.92 -26.35 -21.94
C ARG A 259 -24.60 -24.86 -21.93
N MET A 260 -25.58 -24.04 -22.24
CA MET A 260 -25.43 -22.58 -22.25
C MET A 260 -25.22 -22.01 -20.84
N PHE A 261 -25.96 -22.52 -19.85
CA PHE A 261 -25.78 -22.20 -18.46
C PHE A 261 -24.38 -22.60 -17.94
N MET A 262 -23.91 -23.80 -18.29
CA MET A 262 -22.58 -24.28 -17.95
C MET A 262 -21.48 -23.44 -18.62
N LYS A 263 -21.68 -22.98 -19.85
CA LYS A 263 -20.77 -22.08 -20.57
C LYS A 263 -20.71 -20.72 -19.87
N MET A 264 -21.83 -20.17 -19.47
CA MET A 264 -21.91 -18.92 -18.70
C MET A 264 -21.22 -19.06 -17.34
N LEU A 265 -21.47 -20.13 -16.60
CA LEU A 265 -20.80 -20.43 -15.33
C LEU A 265 -19.29 -20.55 -15.51
N SER A 266 -18.85 -21.25 -16.54
CA SER A 266 -17.42 -21.41 -16.86
C SER A 266 -16.76 -20.07 -17.17
N ALA A 267 -17.42 -19.20 -17.95
CA ALA A 267 -16.93 -17.84 -18.23
C ALA A 267 -16.86 -16.97 -16.97
N MET A 268 -17.89 -17.05 -16.10
CA MET A 268 -17.90 -16.34 -14.81
C MET A 268 -16.79 -16.83 -13.86
N VAL A 269 -16.60 -18.15 -13.77
CA VAL A 269 -15.52 -18.75 -12.95
C VAL A 269 -14.14 -18.38 -13.50
N SER A 270 -13.97 -18.38 -14.82
CA SER A 270 -12.74 -17.95 -15.47
C SER A 270 -12.44 -16.48 -15.18
N LYS A 271 -13.44 -15.62 -15.18
CA LYS A 271 -13.32 -14.21 -14.82
C LYS A 271 -12.88 -14.02 -13.35
N VAL A 272 -13.43 -14.81 -12.44
CA VAL A 272 -13.08 -14.75 -11.00
C VAL A 272 -11.71 -15.38 -10.70
N SER A 273 -11.30 -16.39 -11.47
CA SER A 273 -10.06 -17.14 -11.22
C SER A 273 -8.81 -16.49 -11.83
N LYS A 274 -8.95 -15.54 -12.78
CA LYS A 274 -7.81 -14.77 -13.29
C LYS A 274 -7.39 -13.75 -12.22
N PRO A 275 -6.11 -13.64 -11.88
CA PRO A 275 -5.63 -12.56 -11.03
C PRO A 275 -5.87 -11.23 -11.75
N GLN A 276 -6.88 -10.51 -11.31
CA GLN A 276 -7.21 -9.17 -11.81
C GLN A 276 -6.75 -8.15 -10.79
N ASP A 277 -6.14 -7.07 -11.27
CA ASP A 277 -5.96 -5.88 -10.46
C ASP A 277 -7.30 -5.13 -10.38
N HIS A 278 -8.12 -5.55 -9.42
CA HIS A 278 -9.47 -4.98 -9.24
C HIS A 278 -9.45 -3.47 -8.96
N ARG A 279 -8.40 -2.98 -8.33
CA ARG A 279 -8.21 -1.55 -8.10
C ARG A 279 -8.04 -0.81 -9.43
N TRP A 280 -7.17 -1.30 -10.30
CA TRP A 280 -6.93 -0.73 -11.62
C TRP A 280 -8.17 -0.79 -12.51
N GLU A 281 -8.85 -1.93 -12.54
CA GLU A 281 -10.11 -2.08 -13.27
C GLU A 281 -11.18 -1.13 -12.74
N SER A 282 -11.34 -1.02 -11.43
CA SER A 282 -12.26 -0.07 -10.81
C SER A 282 -12.00 1.36 -11.27
N MET A 283 -10.74 1.77 -11.32
CA MET A 283 -10.36 3.12 -11.72
C MET A 283 -10.65 3.40 -13.19
N LYS A 284 -10.31 2.50 -14.09
CA LYS A 284 -10.61 2.65 -15.53
C LYS A 284 -12.11 2.87 -15.74
N PHE A 285 -12.93 1.98 -15.19
CA PHE A 285 -14.39 2.08 -15.33
C PHE A 285 -14.96 3.32 -14.65
N PHE A 286 -14.41 3.71 -13.52
CA PHE A 286 -14.85 4.90 -12.79
C PHE A 286 -14.59 6.18 -13.60
N TYR A 287 -13.36 6.42 -14.03
CA TYR A 287 -13.02 7.63 -14.78
C TYR A 287 -13.73 7.68 -16.14
N TYR A 288 -13.82 6.55 -16.83
CA TYR A 288 -14.59 6.48 -18.06
C TYR A 288 -16.09 6.75 -17.81
N GLY A 289 -16.65 6.14 -16.77
CA GLY A 289 -18.03 6.36 -16.36
C GLY A 289 -18.33 7.81 -16.01
N LEU A 290 -17.41 8.52 -15.35
CA LEU A 290 -17.54 9.96 -15.10
C LEU A 290 -17.55 10.79 -16.39
N CYS A 291 -16.69 10.45 -17.35
CA CYS A 291 -16.69 11.09 -18.66
C CYS A 291 -18.03 10.89 -19.39
N VAL A 292 -18.56 9.66 -19.38
CA VAL A 292 -19.85 9.34 -19.96
C VAL A 292 -20.98 10.07 -19.25
N LEU A 293 -20.92 10.18 -17.92
CA LEU A 293 -21.90 10.92 -17.12
C LEU A 293 -21.99 12.38 -17.56
N VAL A 294 -20.84 13.03 -17.71
CA VAL A 294 -20.78 14.44 -18.16
C VAL A 294 -21.29 14.61 -19.59
N LYS A 295 -20.91 13.70 -20.49
CA LYS A 295 -21.22 13.84 -21.94
C LYS A 295 -22.61 13.32 -22.32
N LYS A 296 -23.10 12.26 -21.67
CA LYS A 296 -24.30 11.51 -22.09
C LYS A 296 -25.34 11.30 -20.98
N GLY A 297 -25.04 11.74 -19.76
CA GLY A 297 -25.92 11.64 -18.60
C GLY A 297 -25.89 10.29 -17.87
N GLY A 298 -26.62 10.20 -16.75
CA GLY A 298 -26.57 9.12 -15.80
C GLY A 298 -26.97 7.75 -16.35
N THR A 299 -28.01 7.71 -17.17
CA THR A 299 -28.49 6.44 -17.76
C THR A 299 -27.42 5.74 -18.61
N ALA A 300 -26.64 6.51 -19.38
CA ALA A 300 -25.55 5.95 -20.19
C ALA A 300 -24.32 5.57 -19.34
N ALA A 301 -24.08 6.27 -18.24
CA ALA A 301 -22.93 6.06 -17.37
C ALA A 301 -23.10 4.86 -16.42
N ILE A 302 -24.32 4.52 -16.05
CA ILE A 302 -24.62 3.59 -14.92
C ILE A 302 -23.95 2.23 -15.06
N ARG A 303 -23.83 1.69 -16.26
CA ARG A 303 -23.17 0.40 -16.50
C ARG A 303 -21.68 0.44 -16.14
N PHE A 304 -20.98 1.50 -16.49
CA PHE A 304 -19.54 1.68 -16.21
C PHE A 304 -19.29 1.93 -14.74
N LEU A 305 -20.13 2.72 -14.10
CA LEU A 305 -20.05 3.01 -12.68
C LEU A 305 -20.39 1.78 -11.83
N ASN A 306 -21.31 0.93 -12.27
CA ASN A 306 -21.61 -0.34 -11.62
C ASN A 306 -20.42 -1.32 -11.74
N GLU A 307 -19.76 -1.41 -12.90
CA GLU A 307 -18.55 -2.20 -13.05
C GLU A 307 -17.43 -1.69 -12.13
N ALA A 308 -17.23 -0.38 -12.06
CA ALA A 308 -16.26 0.22 -11.15
C ALA A 308 -16.57 -0.14 -9.68
N SER A 309 -17.83 -0.06 -9.27
CA SER A 309 -18.27 -0.44 -7.93
C SER A 309 -18.06 -1.93 -7.66
N GLY A 310 -18.34 -2.80 -8.62
CA GLY A 310 -18.12 -4.23 -8.53
C GLY A 310 -16.64 -4.55 -8.28
N HIS A 311 -15.75 -3.96 -9.05
CA HIS A 311 -14.31 -4.13 -8.85
C HIS A 311 -13.83 -3.52 -7.52
N ALA A 312 -14.34 -2.36 -7.12
CA ALA A 312 -14.00 -1.72 -5.85
C ALA A 312 -14.36 -2.57 -4.63
N ALA A 313 -15.42 -3.38 -4.71
CA ALA A 313 -15.82 -4.27 -3.64
C ALA A 313 -14.79 -5.38 -3.33
N PHE A 314 -13.95 -5.73 -4.31
CA PHE A 314 -12.87 -6.73 -4.17
C PHE A 314 -11.50 -6.09 -3.87
N SER A 315 -11.40 -4.76 -3.87
CA SER A 315 -10.16 -4.05 -3.55
C SER A 315 -10.05 -3.82 -2.05
N PRO A 316 -8.82 -3.86 -1.47
CA PRO A 316 -8.60 -3.41 -0.10
C PRO A 316 -9.10 -1.99 0.10
N LYS A 317 -9.66 -1.70 1.28
CA LYS A 317 -10.22 -0.35 1.57
C LYS A 317 -9.18 0.76 1.46
N GLU A 318 -7.93 0.45 1.79
CA GLU A 318 -6.81 1.39 1.77
C GLU A 318 -6.40 1.77 0.33
N ASP A 319 -6.70 0.92 -0.66
CA ASP A 319 -6.30 1.14 -2.05
C ASP A 319 -7.26 2.03 -2.85
N ILE A 320 -8.44 2.33 -2.31
CA ILE A 320 -9.49 3.01 -3.08
C ILE A 320 -9.22 4.50 -3.27
N ASP A 321 -8.41 5.09 -2.40
CA ASP A 321 -8.11 6.55 -2.42
C ASP A 321 -6.82 6.89 -3.20
N ALA A 322 -6.45 6.07 -4.16
CA ALA A 322 -5.13 6.20 -4.77
C ALA A 322 -4.98 7.36 -5.76
N PHE A 323 -6.07 7.87 -6.33
CA PHE A 323 -6.00 8.83 -7.43
C PHE A 323 -6.92 10.03 -7.25
N GLY A 324 -6.95 10.60 -6.05
CA GLY A 324 -7.71 11.84 -5.90
C GLY A 324 -9.20 11.66 -6.19
N LEU A 325 -9.83 10.60 -5.68
CA LEU A 325 -11.29 10.42 -5.74
C LEU A 325 -12.02 11.61 -5.09
N LEU A 326 -11.41 12.24 -4.09
CA LEU A 326 -11.95 13.46 -3.46
C LEU A 326 -11.95 14.62 -4.45
N GLU A 327 -10.85 14.82 -5.17
CA GLU A 327 -10.71 15.85 -6.20
C GLU A 327 -11.68 15.60 -7.36
N MET A 328 -11.93 14.35 -7.73
CA MET A 328 -12.99 14.01 -8.69
C MET A 328 -14.37 14.37 -8.19
N GLY A 329 -14.62 14.25 -6.90
CA GLY A 329 -15.86 14.76 -6.29
C GLY A 329 -16.01 16.26 -6.50
N ASP A 330 -14.97 17.06 -6.27
CA ASP A 330 -14.97 18.51 -6.52
C ASP A 330 -15.13 18.84 -8.01
N TRP A 331 -14.48 18.05 -8.88
CA TRP A 331 -14.65 18.17 -10.33
C TRP A 331 -16.10 17.96 -10.78
N LEU A 332 -16.82 17.00 -10.18
CA LEU A 332 -18.25 16.77 -10.42
C LEU A 332 -19.13 17.90 -9.87
N ASP A 333 -18.87 18.35 -8.64
CA ASP A 333 -19.62 19.43 -8.00
C ASP A 333 -19.51 20.72 -8.81
N ASN A 334 -18.32 21.03 -9.33
CA ASN A 334 -18.09 22.19 -10.19
C ASN A 334 -18.87 22.12 -11.52
N ARG A 335 -19.32 20.95 -11.93
CA ARG A 335 -20.17 20.70 -13.11
C ARG A 335 -21.65 20.55 -12.78
N GLY A 336 -22.04 20.77 -11.52
CA GLY A 336 -23.42 20.66 -11.06
C GLY A 336 -23.98 19.23 -11.05
N ILE A 337 -23.13 18.22 -11.01
CA ILE A 337 -23.55 16.82 -10.96
C ILE A 337 -23.81 16.43 -9.51
N ALA A 338 -25.06 16.08 -9.21
CA ALA A 338 -25.48 15.75 -7.85
C ALA A 338 -24.84 14.44 -7.38
N PRO A 339 -24.35 14.40 -6.12
CA PRO A 339 -23.73 13.20 -5.54
C PRO A 339 -24.60 11.97 -5.56
N ILE A 340 -25.93 12.12 -5.50
CA ILE A 340 -26.89 11.01 -5.48
C ILE A 340 -26.80 10.15 -6.75
N GLU A 341 -26.34 10.70 -7.85
CA GLU A 341 -26.17 9.97 -9.11
C GLU A 341 -25.02 8.96 -9.08
N LEU A 342 -24.14 9.07 -8.07
CA LEU A 342 -22.96 8.23 -7.85
C LEU A 342 -22.99 7.54 -6.49
N GLU A 343 -24.14 7.27 -5.93
CA GLU A 343 -24.33 6.86 -4.54
C GLU A 343 -23.42 5.67 -4.12
N PHE A 344 -23.24 4.70 -4.98
CA PHE A 344 -22.48 3.48 -4.68
C PHE A 344 -20.94 3.71 -4.68
N ILE A 345 -20.41 4.65 -5.48
CA ILE A 345 -18.98 5.02 -5.47
C ILE A 345 -18.75 6.23 -4.58
N THR A 346 -19.58 7.23 -4.70
CA THR A 346 -19.41 8.50 -4.02
C THR A 346 -19.64 8.44 -2.51
N LYS A 347 -20.33 7.40 -2.02
CA LYS A 347 -20.50 7.22 -0.57
C LYS A 347 -19.18 7.26 0.17
N LYS A 348 -18.12 6.62 -0.34
CA LYS A 348 -16.77 6.69 0.24
C LYS A 348 -16.16 8.08 0.10
N VAL A 349 -16.25 8.67 -1.07
CA VAL A 349 -15.75 10.05 -1.31
C VAL A 349 -16.39 11.03 -0.34
N PHE A 350 -17.69 10.95 -0.11
CA PHE A 350 -18.38 11.81 0.84
C PHE A 350 -18.06 11.51 2.30
N GLU A 351 -17.86 10.24 2.65
CA GLU A 351 -17.43 9.88 4.00
C GLU A 351 -16.05 10.43 4.32
N GLU A 352 -15.12 10.44 3.35
CA GLU A 352 -13.78 11.03 3.52
C GLU A 352 -13.86 12.58 3.57
N ARG A 353 -14.67 13.23 2.73
CA ARG A 353 -14.89 14.69 2.80
C ARG A 353 -15.43 15.15 4.15
N LYS A 354 -16.27 14.35 4.80
CA LYS A 354 -16.81 14.70 6.14
C LYS A 354 -15.78 14.60 7.26
N LYS A 355 -14.66 13.91 7.02
CA LYS A 355 -13.56 13.80 8.00
C LYS A 355 -12.54 14.95 7.89
N GLN A 356 -12.54 15.66 6.75
CA GLN A 356 -11.76 16.89 6.55
C GLN A 356 -12.50 18.12 7.10
#